data_dcbde14e4f0ce8e3f4f928687f6ceb47
#
_entry.id   dcbde14e4f0ce8e3f4f928687f6ceb47
#
_cell.length_a   1.000
_cell.length_b   1.000
_cell.length_c   1.000
_cell.angle_alpha   90.00
_cell.angle_beta   90.00
_cell.angle_gamma   90.00
#
_symmetry.space_group_name_H-M   'P 1'
#
loop_
_entity.id
_entity.type
_entity.pdbx_description
1 polymer ?
#
loop_
_entity_poly.entity_id
_entity_poly.type
_entity_poly.pdbx_seq_one_letter_code
_entity_poly.pdbx_strand_id
1 'polypeptide(L)'
;MSSNELQHLTDAVAHQMSLVFGEGANLDPATPAGLHRRYSFMFHYRIRLPDGIIKSIIVKIPRDAWMKTLHEAISSDHIRGIITTEFEILNAIADAVEGEPLLCAIRPLAILPEFNAVVMDNVQMRLLKTSLSRFSPTWVNSEDWKQFEGPLELAGKLLRVIHSRFATTQQESLESLRVLENPAESLDALGRHDRSSNALLHPLIDLYESVKSVRVPLAGLHNDYHLGNVFVTPEGKVGTLDPNWTASGCVYVDLACIISYPQTRRVQVLTQGLRFPSSLREPYETALLRGYFTGAQFSYPVLYFYCATAALEKWLYIEDLLRELPRAGSWAASRWVRHYFHGLIRQYLEQGLKASASNRQLDDREHLAPLSCS
;
A
#
# COMPACT_ATOMS: atom_id res chain seq x y z
N MET A 1 -6.11 28.63 2.20
CA MET A 1 -7.53 28.44 2.56
C MET A 1 -8.02 29.73 3.15
N SER A 2 -9.09 30.29 2.61
CA SER A 2 -9.73 31.45 3.21
C SER A 2 -10.53 30.99 4.46
N SER A 3 -10.70 31.91 5.44
CA SER A 3 -11.52 31.65 6.63
C SER A 3 -12.96 31.24 6.26
N ASN A 4 -13.46 31.76 5.14
CA ASN A 4 -14.81 31.51 4.65
C ASN A 4 -14.98 30.09 4.09
N GLU A 5 -13.99 29.57 3.33
CA GLU A 5 -14.01 28.20 2.82
C GLU A 5 -14.00 27.16 3.95
N LEU A 6 -13.21 27.44 5.00
CA LEU A 6 -13.14 26.56 6.17
C LEU A 6 -14.47 26.55 6.93
N GLN A 7 -15.11 27.72 7.06
CA GLN A 7 -16.41 27.81 7.74
C GLN A 7 -17.48 27.03 6.97
N HIS A 8 -17.58 27.19 5.66
CA HIS A 8 -18.53 26.46 4.83
C HIS A 8 -18.31 24.94 4.89
N LEU A 9 -17.05 24.48 4.87
CA LEU A 9 -16.73 23.05 5.06
C LEU A 9 -17.19 22.57 6.45
N THR A 10 -16.94 23.38 7.50
CA THR A 10 -17.32 23.04 8.87
C THR A 10 -18.84 22.94 9.02
N ASP A 11 -19.59 23.87 8.42
CA ASP A 11 -21.06 23.86 8.45
C ASP A 11 -21.63 22.63 7.73
N ALA A 12 -21.06 22.27 6.57
CA ALA A 12 -21.46 21.07 5.82
C ALA A 12 -21.16 19.79 6.61
N VAL A 13 -19.99 19.71 7.26
CA VAL A 13 -19.64 18.59 8.14
C VAL A 13 -20.61 18.50 9.32
N ALA A 14 -20.94 19.62 9.97
CA ALA A 14 -21.88 19.64 11.08
C ALA A 14 -23.26 19.13 10.67
N HIS A 15 -23.79 19.63 9.54
CA HIS A 15 -25.05 19.19 8.99
C HIS A 15 -25.04 17.67 8.68
N GLN A 16 -24.03 17.19 7.97
CA GLN A 16 -23.93 15.79 7.60
C GLN A 16 -23.79 14.87 8.81
N MET A 17 -23.05 15.28 9.83
CA MET A 17 -22.88 14.49 11.05
C MET A 17 -24.16 14.44 11.90
N SER A 18 -25.02 15.46 11.86
CA SER A 18 -26.33 15.38 12.47
C SER A 18 -27.26 14.36 11.78
N LEU A 19 -27.11 14.16 10.47
CA LEU A 19 -27.82 13.11 9.72
C LEU A 19 -27.30 11.71 10.08
N VAL A 20 -25.99 11.55 10.24
CA VAL A 20 -25.35 10.24 10.52
C VAL A 20 -25.57 9.80 11.97
N PHE A 21 -25.44 10.71 12.93
CA PHE A 21 -25.46 10.40 14.36
C PHE A 21 -26.75 10.83 15.09
N GLY A 22 -27.68 11.45 14.39
CA GLY A 22 -28.94 11.92 14.92
C GLY A 22 -28.94 13.39 15.38
N GLU A 23 -30.15 13.93 15.57
CA GLU A 23 -30.34 15.29 16.09
C GLU A 23 -29.66 15.44 17.46
N GLY A 24 -28.88 16.51 17.64
CA GLY A 24 -28.10 16.75 18.85
C GLY A 24 -26.61 16.37 18.76
N ALA A 25 -26.18 15.72 17.69
CA ALA A 25 -24.76 15.60 17.39
C ALA A 25 -24.19 16.96 16.97
N ASN A 26 -23.19 17.46 17.69
CA ASN A 26 -22.64 18.81 17.49
C ASN A 26 -21.12 18.73 17.34
N LEU A 27 -20.57 19.52 16.40
CA LEU A 27 -19.13 19.72 16.34
C LEU A 27 -18.63 20.46 17.58
N ASP A 28 -17.49 20.03 18.10
CA ASP A 28 -16.76 20.77 19.12
C ASP A 28 -16.34 22.11 18.49
N PRO A 29 -16.59 23.26 19.17
CA PRO A 29 -16.28 24.60 18.65
C PRO A 29 -14.79 24.84 18.43
N ALA A 30 -13.91 23.91 18.82
CA ALA A 30 -12.50 24.01 18.51
C ALA A 30 -12.29 24.01 16.98
N THR A 31 -11.50 24.95 16.49
CA THR A 31 -11.14 25.04 15.07
C THR A 31 -10.51 23.73 14.60
N PRO A 32 -10.94 23.18 13.45
CA PRO A 32 -10.39 21.92 12.97
C PRO A 32 -8.89 22.03 12.74
N ALA A 33 -8.13 21.04 13.23
CA ALA A 33 -6.70 20.94 12.92
C ALA A 33 -6.53 20.47 11.48
N GLY A 34 -6.05 21.35 10.62
CA GLY A 34 -5.75 21.02 9.22
C GLY A 34 -4.34 20.45 9.05
N LEU A 35 -4.22 19.34 8.31
CA LEU A 35 -2.95 18.77 7.88
C LEU A 35 -2.90 18.79 6.36
N HIS A 36 -1.86 19.43 5.82
CA HIS A 36 -1.61 19.43 4.38
C HIS A 36 -0.64 18.29 4.04
N ARG A 37 -1.14 17.29 3.35
CA ARG A 37 -0.34 16.19 2.83
C ARG A 37 -0.09 16.37 1.33
N ARG A 38 0.86 15.62 0.76
CA ARG A 38 1.20 15.74 -0.67
C ARG A 38 -0.01 15.49 -1.57
N TYR A 39 -0.84 14.51 -1.21
CA TYR A 39 -1.97 14.04 -2.02
C TYR A 39 -3.33 14.25 -1.37
N SER A 40 -3.42 15.01 -0.27
CA SER A 40 -4.69 15.32 0.37
C SER A 40 -4.61 16.52 1.32
N PHE A 41 -5.75 17.19 1.47
CA PHE A 41 -6.03 18.04 2.62
C PHE A 41 -6.80 17.19 3.63
N MET A 42 -6.42 17.23 4.89
CA MET A 42 -7.08 16.48 5.97
C MET A 42 -7.45 17.43 7.09
N PHE A 43 -8.69 17.33 7.59
CA PHE A 43 -9.20 18.12 8.69
C PHE A 43 -9.70 17.19 9.78
N HIS A 44 -9.28 17.42 11.02
CA HIS A 44 -9.70 16.66 12.18
C HIS A 44 -10.78 17.43 12.92
N TYR A 45 -11.93 16.80 13.12
CA TYR A 45 -13.04 17.34 13.89
C TYR A 45 -13.33 16.42 15.08
N ARG A 46 -13.90 17.01 16.12
CA ARG A 46 -14.48 16.30 17.27
C ARG A 46 -15.96 16.52 17.25
N ILE A 47 -16.72 15.46 17.48
CA ILE A 47 -18.18 15.49 17.52
C ILE A 47 -18.62 15.03 18.89
N ARG A 48 -19.45 15.83 19.53
CA ARG A 48 -20.20 15.43 20.73
C ARG A 48 -21.51 14.79 20.32
N LEU A 49 -21.70 13.51 20.63
CA LEU A 49 -22.92 12.77 20.36
C LEU A 49 -24.01 13.14 21.37
N PRO A 50 -25.30 12.81 21.10
CA PRO A 50 -26.42 13.09 22.01
C PRO A 50 -26.26 12.44 23.38
N ASP A 51 -25.59 11.31 23.49
CA ASP A 51 -25.27 10.61 24.74
C ASP A 51 -24.05 11.19 25.50
N GLY A 52 -23.46 12.27 25.00
CA GLY A 52 -22.29 12.96 25.56
C GLY A 52 -20.95 12.35 25.15
N ILE A 53 -20.92 11.24 24.42
CA ILE A 53 -19.68 10.64 23.91
C ILE A 53 -19.05 11.58 22.89
N ILE A 54 -17.72 11.73 22.97
CA ILE A 54 -16.96 12.51 21.98
C ILE A 54 -16.30 11.56 21.00
N LYS A 55 -16.70 11.65 19.73
CA LYS A 55 -16.04 10.98 18.61
C LYS A 55 -15.10 11.92 17.88
N SER A 56 -14.04 11.37 17.31
CA SER A 56 -13.14 12.07 16.41
C SER A 56 -13.36 11.57 14.99
N ILE A 57 -13.42 12.49 14.03
CA ILE A 57 -13.56 12.18 12.60
C ILE A 57 -12.48 12.90 11.78
N ILE A 58 -12.24 12.38 10.60
CA ILE A 58 -11.37 12.97 9.59
C ILE A 58 -12.20 13.32 8.37
N VAL A 59 -11.99 14.52 7.85
CA VAL A 59 -12.45 14.93 6.51
C VAL A 59 -11.24 14.94 5.61
N LYS A 60 -11.25 14.09 4.59
CA LYS A 60 -10.19 13.96 3.58
C LYS A 60 -10.68 14.53 2.25
N ILE A 61 -9.92 15.46 1.70
CA ILE A 61 -10.11 16.00 0.34
C ILE A 61 -8.87 15.57 -0.46
N PRO A 62 -8.97 14.59 -1.36
CA PRO A 62 -7.87 14.19 -2.23
C PRO A 62 -7.43 15.36 -3.13
N ARG A 63 -6.18 15.33 -3.56
CA ARG A 63 -5.64 16.27 -4.54
C ARG A 63 -4.50 15.66 -5.33
N ASP A 64 -4.30 16.13 -6.53
CA ASP A 64 -3.09 15.85 -7.28
C ASP A 64 -1.89 16.62 -6.70
N ALA A 65 -0.68 16.11 -6.91
CA ALA A 65 0.54 16.72 -6.37
C ALA A 65 0.79 18.16 -6.86
N TRP A 66 0.25 18.53 -8.02
CA TRP A 66 0.36 19.87 -8.61
C TRP A 66 -0.67 20.88 -8.05
N MET A 67 -1.79 20.40 -7.48
CA MET A 67 -2.80 21.24 -6.84
C MET A 67 -2.25 21.84 -5.54
N LYS A 68 -2.19 23.15 -5.45
CA LYS A 68 -1.60 23.87 -4.30
C LYS A 68 -2.66 24.37 -3.33
N THR A 69 -3.88 24.59 -3.81
CA THR A 69 -4.96 25.18 -3.04
C THR A 69 -6.12 24.20 -2.83
N LEU A 70 -6.87 24.44 -1.76
CA LEU A 70 -8.09 23.69 -1.49
C LEU A 70 -9.13 23.92 -2.59
N HIS A 71 -9.23 25.14 -3.09
CA HIS A 71 -10.15 25.52 -4.15
C HIS A 71 -9.92 24.68 -5.43
N GLU A 72 -8.67 24.47 -5.84
CA GLU A 72 -8.34 23.61 -6.99
C GLU A 72 -8.84 22.18 -6.80
N ALA A 73 -8.69 21.62 -5.60
CA ALA A 73 -9.14 20.27 -5.31
C ALA A 73 -10.68 20.15 -5.28
N ILE A 74 -11.36 21.13 -4.65
CA ILE A 74 -12.83 21.16 -4.55
C ILE A 74 -13.47 21.31 -5.94
N SER A 75 -12.88 22.10 -6.83
CA SER A 75 -13.42 22.40 -8.15
C SER A 75 -13.11 21.33 -9.22
N SER A 76 -12.40 20.27 -8.86
CA SER A 76 -11.95 19.25 -9.82
C SER A 76 -12.97 18.12 -9.96
N ASP A 77 -13.51 17.93 -11.18
CA ASP A 77 -14.38 16.79 -11.49
C ASP A 77 -13.63 15.46 -11.43
N HIS A 78 -12.33 15.44 -11.72
CA HIS A 78 -11.49 14.27 -11.55
C HIS A 78 -11.46 13.81 -10.09
N ILE A 79 -11.23 14.74 -9.15
CA ILE A 79 -11.24 14.43 -7.70
C ILE A 79 -12.62 13.95 -7.24
N ARG A 80 -13.70 14.46 -7.82
CA ARG A 80 -15.08 13.99 -7.54
C ARG A 80 -15.26 12.50 -7.87
N GLY A 81 -14.73 12.06 -8.99
CA GLY A 81 -14.74 10.62 -9.33
C GLY A 81 -13.96 9.78 -8.32
N ILE A 82 -12.79 10.29 -7.90
CA ILE A 82 -11.93 9.59 -6.92
C ILE A 82 -12.65 9.40 -5.59
N ILE A 83 -13.29 10.41 -5.03
CA ILE A 83 -13.96 10.31 -3.72
C ILE A 83 -15.11 9.32 -3.69
N THR A 84 -15.87 9.25 -4.78
CA THR A 84 -16.98 8.30 -4.90
C THR A 84 -16.46 6.86 -4.87
N THR A 85 -15.46 6.58 -5.68
CA THR A 85 -14.79 5.27 -5.69
C THR A 85 -14.14 4.95 -4.34
N GLU A 86 -13.41 5.90 -3.73
CA GLU A 86 -12.79 5.69 -2.42
C GLU A 86 -13.83 5.36 -1.35
N PHE A 87 -14.96 6.07 -1.33
CA PHE A 87 -16.04 5.83 -0.39
C PHE A 87 -16.64 4.42 -0.53
N GLU A 88 -16.92 4.00 -1.76
CA GLU A 88 -17.46 2.67 -2.06
C GLU A 88 -16.49 1.56 -1.64
N ILE A 89 -15.21 1.71 -1.95
CA ILE A 89 -14.17 0.73 -1.62
C ILE A 89 -13.94 0.65 -0.12
N LEU A 90 -13.88 1.77 0.59
CA LEU A 90 -13.74 1.77 2.06
C LEU A 90 -14.93 1.09 2.74
N ASN A 91 -16.16 1.29 2.26
CA ASN A 91 -17.33 0.56 2.76
C ASN A 91 -17.20 -0.94 2.49
N ALA A 92 -16.87 -1.33 1.26
CA ALA A 92 -16.73 -2.73 0.91
C ALA A 92 -15.60 -3.44 1.68
N ILE A 93 -14.50 -2.74 2.00
CA ILE A 93 -13.45 -3.26 2.90
C ILE A 93 -13.99 -3.38 4.34
N ALA A 94 -14.74 -2.38 4.84
CA ALA A 94 -15.32 -2.42 6.18
C ALA A 94 -16.29 -3.60 6.33
N ASP A 95 -17.13 -3.84 5.33
CA ASP A 95 -18.05 -4.98 5.30
C ASP A 95 -17.30 -6.32 5.22
N ALA A 96 -16.22 -6.37 4.43
CA ALA A 96 -15.41 -7.59 4.28
C ALA A 96 -14.70 -8.02 5.55
N VAL A 97 -14.34 -7.08 6.43
CA VAL A 97 -13.69 -7.39 7.72
C VAL A 97 -14.70 -7.49 8.88
N GLU A 98 -15.98 -7.27 8.63
CA GLU A 98 -17.02 -7.42 9.63
C GLU A 98 -17.08 -8.88 10.10
N GLY A 99 -17.02 -9.09 11.42
CA GLY A 99 -16.93 -10.44 12.01
C GLY A 99 -15.52 -11.01 12.14
N GLU A 100 -14.49 -10.38 11.57
CA GLU A 100 -13.10 -10.75 11.76
C GLU A 100 -12.54 -10.10 13.05
N PRO A 101 -12.30 -10.86 14.13
CA PRO A 101 -12.07 -10.29 15.46
C PRO A 101 -10.78 -9.46 15.56
N LEU A 102 -9.77 -9.78 14.75
CA LEU A 102 -8.46 -9.14 14.77
C LEU A 102 -8.21 -8.19 13.57
N LEU A 103 -9.21 -8.00 12.71
CA LEU A 103 -9.15 -7.06 11.60
C LEU A 103 -10.07 -5.87 11.87
N CYS A 104 -9.75 -4.75 11.23
CA CYS A 104 -10.60 -3.56 11.25
C CYS A 104 -10.43 -2.76 9.95
N ALA A 105 -11.35 -1.86 9.71
CA ALA A 105 -11.27 -0.90 8.60
C ALA A 105 -11.60 0.51 9.11
N ILE A 106 -11.14 1.52 8.39
CA ILE A 106 -11.65 2.87 8.54
C ILE A 106 -13.02 2.90 7.87
N ARG A 107 -14.05 3.16 8.66
CA ARG A 107 -15.41 3.26 8.12
C ARG A 107 -15.63 4.68 7.58
N PRO A 108 -15.97 4.83 6.29
CA PRO A 108 -16.43 6.10 5.78
C PRO A 108 -17.84 6.36 6.30
N LEU A 109 -18.10 7.62 6.67
CA LEU A 109 -19.36 8.05 7.29
C LEU A 109 -20.24 8.78 6.28
N ALA A 110 -19.63 9.58 5.41
CA ALA A 110 -20.36 10.38 4.42
C ALA A 110 -19.43 10.87 3.30
N ILE A 111 -20.04 11.24 2.17
CA ILE A 111 -19.40 12.07 1.13
C ILE A 111 -19.97 13.49 1.25
N LEU A 112 -19.11 14.49 1.05
CA LEU A 112 -19.48 15.88 0.84
C LEU A 112 -19.12 16.26 -0.60
N PRO A 113 -20.05 16.07 -1.55
CA PRO A 113 -19.76 16.21 -2.99
C PRO A 113 -19.34 17.63 -3.38
N GLU A 114 -19.90 18.64 -2.72
CA GLU A 114 -19.60 20.06 -2.92
C GLU A 114 -18.16 20.44 -2.51
N PHE A 115 -17.51 19.60 -1.68
CA PHE A 115 -16.14 19.79 -1.23
C PHE A 115 -15.19 18.74 -1.77
N ASN A 116 -15.66 17.83 -2.62
CA ASN A 116 -14.90 16.65 -3.04
C ASN A 116 -14.24 15.95 -1.83
N ALA A 117 -15.01 15.71 -0.76
CA ALA A 117 -14.52 15.22 0.51
C ALA A 117 -15.17 13.91 0.94
N VAL A 118 -14.37 13.05 1.58
CA VAL A 118 -14.85 11.88 2.33
C VAL A 118 -14.71 12.16 3.82
N VAL A 119 -15.79 11.95 4.56
CA VAL A 119 -15.81 11.99 6.03
C VAL A 119 -15.67 10.56 6.53
N MET A 120 -14.76 10.31 7.47
CA MET A 120 -14.47 8.98 7.97
C MET A 120 -14.16 8.98 9.47
N ASP A 121 -14.30 7.83 10.11
CA ASP A 121 -13.88 7.64 11.49
C ASP A 121 -12.38 7.92 11.66
N ASN A 122 -12.01 8.62 12.75
CA ASN A 122 -10.62 8.77 13.13
C ASN A 122 -10.23 7.66 14.12
N VAL A 123 -9.66 6.60 13.59
CA VAL A 123 -9.22 5.44 14.38
C VAL A 123 -7.88 5.75 15.05
N GLN A 124 -7.79 5.54 16.36
CA GLN A 124 -6.49 5.59 17.04
C GLN A 124 -5.62 4.44 16.55
N MET A 125 -4.45 4.78 15.99
CA MET A 125 -3.64 3.79 15.30
C MET A 125 -2.14 4.07 15.35
N ARG A 126 -1.35 3.03 15.16
CA ARG A 126 0.08 3.08 14.91
C ARG A 126 0.39 2.38 13.59
N LEU A 127 1.03 3.09 12.67
CA LEU A 127 1.42 2.51 11.37
C LEU A 127 2.46 1.40 11.56
N LEU A 128 2.29 0.28 10.87
CA LEU A 128 3.17 -0.89 11.01
C LEU A 128 4.61 -0.59 10.60
N LYS A 129 4.83 0.36 9.67
CA LYS A 129 6.17 0.86 9.31
C LYS A 129 6.97 1.41 10.50
N THR A 130 6.30 1.91 11.55
CA THR A 130 7.02 2.46 12.73
C THR A 130 7.69 1.36 13.55
N SER A 131 7.19 0.12 13.47
CA SER A 131 7.81 -1.03 14.12
C SER A 131 9.13 -1.40 13.47
N LEU A 132 9.30 -1.19 12.15
CA LEU A 132 10.59 -1.43 11.48
C LEU A 132 11.72 -0.54 11.99
N SER A 133 11.41 0.65 12.52
CA SER A 133 12.44 1.56 13.06
C SER A 133 13.04 1.08 14.39
N ARG A 134 12.41 0.10 15.05
CA ARG A 134 12.89 -0.51 16.28
C ARG A 134 13.95 -1.57 16.03
N PHE A 135 14.02 -2.12 14.82
CA PHE A 135 15.05 -3.11 14.48
C PHE A 135 16.41 -2.43 14.34
N SER A 136 17.39 -2.96 15.07
CA SER A 136 18.80 -2.57 14.92
C SER A 136 19.37 -3.18 13.64
N PRO A 137 20.28 -2.48 12.95
CA PRO A 137 20.99 -3.03 11.79
C PRO A 137 21.78 -4.30 12.08
N THR A 138 22.26 -4.43 13.32
CA THR A 138 23.17 -5.50 13.73
C THR A 138 22.52 -6.54 14.63
N TRP A 139 21.35 -6.24 15.17
CA TRP A 139 20.71 -7.12 16.15
C TRP A 139 19.18 -6.93 16.15
N VAL A 140 18.47 -8.02 15.92
CA VAL A 140 17.02 -8.06 16.06
C VAL A 140 16.72 -8.79 17.36
N ASN A 141 16.15 -8.08 18.31
CA ASN A 141 15.67 -8.69 19.53
C ASN A 141 14.49 -9.63 19.18
N SER A 142 14.54 -10.85 19.69
CA SER A 142 13.49 -11.85 19.50
C SER A 142 12.10 -11.33 19.94
N GLU A 143 12.07 -10.49 20.99
CA GLU A 143 10.83 -9.90 21.49
C GLU A 143 10.27 -8.84 20.54
N ASP A 144 11.12 -7.96 19.97
CA ASP A 144 10.70 -6.99 18.96
C ASP A 144 10.15 -7.68 17.71
N TRP A 145 10.76 -8.80 17.31
CA TRP A 145 10.28 -9.61 16.21
C TRP A 145 8.90 -10.21 16.50
N LYS A 146 8.70 -10.86 17.65
CA LYS A 146 7.40 -11.42 18.05
C LYS A 146 6.29 -10.38 18.07
N GLN A 147 6.56 -9.17 18.57
CA GLN A 147 5.61 -8.05 18.56
C GLN A 147 5.26 -7.55 17.16
N PHE A 148 6.10 -7.81 16.18
CA PHE A 148 5.91 -7.41 14.79
C PHE A 148 5.32 -8.54 13.94
N GLU A 149 5.70 -9.77 14.17
CA GLU A 149 5.32 -10.95 13.38
C GLU A 149 3.80 -11.17 13.35
N GLY A 150 3.14 -11.14 14.50
CA GLY A 150 1.68 -11.31 14.58
C GLY A 150 0.90 -10.26 13.78
N PRO A 151 1.14 -8.96 13.97
CA PRO A 151 0.55 -7.92 13.13
C PRO A 151 0.88 -8.05 11.64
N LEU A 152 2.07 -8.55 11.28
CA LEU A 152 2.44 -8.77 9.89
C LEU A 152 1.65 -9.93 9.27
N GLU A 153 1.46 -11.03 10.01
CA GLU A 153 0.60 -12.13 9.60
C GLU A 153 -0.86 -11.67 9.41
N LEU A 154 -1.36 -10.86 10.34
CA LEU A 154 -2.69 -10.26 10.21
C LEU A 154 -2.79 -9.30 9.02
N ALA A 155 -1.72 -8.60 8.65
CA ALA A 155 -1.67 -7.81 7.42
C ALA A 155 -1.81 -8.70 6.18
N GLY A 156 -1.17 -9.86 6.15
CA GLY A 156 -1.38 -10.86 5.10
C GLY A 156 -2.84 -11.34 5.05
N LYS A 157 -3.42 -11.67 6.21
CA LYS A 157 -4.83 -12.07 6.32
C LYS A 157 -5.78 -10.96 5.83
N LEU A 158 -5.54 -9.71 6.21
CA LEU A 158 -6.33 -8.56 5.77
C LEU A 158 -6.30 -8.43 4.24
N LEU A 159 -5.12 -8.50 3.64
CA LEU A 159 -4.98 -8.42 2.19
C LEU A 159 -5.73 -9.55 1.49
N ARG A 160 -5.67 -10.77 2.03
CA ARG A 160 -6.45 -11.90 1.51
C ARG A 160 -7.95 -11.62 1.58
N VAL A 161 -8.46 -11.08 2.70
CA VAL A 161 -9.89 -10.74 2.85
C VAL A 161 -10.30 -9.71 1.80
N ILE A 162 -9.49 -8.66 1.59
CA ILE A 162 -9.71 -7.66 0.54
C ILE A 162 -9.75 -8.33 -0.83
N HIS A 163 -8.72 -9.10 -1.19
CA HIS A 163 -8.68 -9.77 -2.50
C HIS A 163 -9.84 -10.75 -2.69
N SER A 164 -10.25 -11.48 -1.64
CA SER A 164 -11.40 -12.41 -1.72
C SER A 164 -12.71 -11.66 -1.93
N ARG A 165 -12.89 -10.50 -1.27
CA ARG A 165 -14.10 -9.66 -1.44
C ARG A 165 -14.27 -9.15 -2.87
N PHE A 166 -13.15 -8.90 -3.55
CA PHE A 166 -13.12 -8.35 -4.90
C PHE A 166 -12.54 -9.34 -5.92
N ALA A 167 -12.55 -10.63 -5.58
CA ALA A 167 -12.06 -11.67 -6.47
C ALA A 167 -12.88 -11.72 -7.76
N THR A 168 -12.21 -11.93 -8.89
CA THR A 168 -12.84 -12.29 -10.14
C THR A 168 -12.80 -13.82 -10.29
N THR A 169 -13.72 -14.38 -11.06
CA THR A 169 -13.67 -15.81 -11.41
C THR A 169 -12.59 -16.14 -12.43
N GLN A 170 -11.90 -15.10 -12.93
CA GLN A 170 -10.92 -15.23 -14.00
C GLN A 170 -9.52 -15.47 -13.40
N GLN A 171 -8.80 -16.38 -14.05
CA GLN A 171 -7.36 -16.53 -13.91
C GLN A 171 -6.74 -16.30 -15.26
N GLU A 172 -5.70 -15.49 -15.30
CA GLU A 172 -4.99 -15.18 -16.53
C GLU A 172 -3.51 -15.56 -16.45
N SER A 173 -2.91 -15.86 -17.61
CA SER A 173 -1.46 -16.04 -17.69
C SER A 173 -0.76 -14.68 -17.58
N LEU A 174 0.47 -14.65 -17.10
CA LEU A 174 1.26 -13.41 -17.10
C LEU A 174 1.50 -12.87 -18.50
N GLU A 175 1.48 -13.73 -19.50
CA GLU A 175 1.60 -13.35 -20.91
C GLU A 175 0.36 -12.54 -21.36
N SER A 176 -0.85 -13.01 -21.04
CA SER A 176 -2.09 -12.29 -21.38
C SER A 176 -2.23 -10.94 -20.65
N LEU A 177 -1.63 -10.82 -19.47
CA LEU A 177 -1.58 -9.57 -18.70
C LEU A 177 -0.51 -8.59 -19.20
N ARG A 178 0.35 -8.98 -20.14
CA ARG A 178 1.42 -8.14 -20.72
C ARG A 178 2.36 -7.55 -19.67
N VAL A 179 2.56 -8.27 -18.56
CA VAL A 179 3.26 -7.76 -17.36
C VAL A 179 4.73 -7.39 -17.58
N LEU A 180 5.33 -7.81 -18.68
CA LEU A 180 6.72 -7.48 -19.02
C LEU A 180 6.87 -6.11 -19.68
N GLU A 181 5.82 -5.55 -20.30
CA GLU A 181 5.93 -4.30 -21.07
C GLU A 181 6.45 -3.15 -20.22
N ASN A 182 5.79 -2.84 -19.10
CA ASN A 182 6.20 -1.75 -18.21
C ASN A 182 7.61 -1.90 -17.62
N PRO A 183 8.01 -3.08 -17.08
CA PRO A 183 9.37 -3.29 -16.59
C PRO A 183 10.44 -3.16 -17.67
N ALA A 184 10.18 -3.62 -18.89
CA ALA A 184 11.11 -3.48 -20.02
C ALA A 184 11.29 -2.02 -20.42
N GLU A 185 10.20 -1.25 -20.52
CA GLU A 185 10.23 0.20 -20.76
C GLU A 185 10.96 0.95 -19.65
N SER A 186 10.74 0.57 -18.39
CA SER A 186 11.41 1.16 -17.24
C SER A 186 12.93 0.92 -17.28
N LEU A 187 13.36 -0.28 -17.65
CA LEU A 187 14.79 -0.61 -17.83
C LEU A 187 15.40 0.16 -19.01
N ASP A 188 14.67 0.30 -20.12
CA ASP A 188 15.13 1.12 -21.25
C ASP A 188 15.28 2.58 -20.84
N ALA A 189 14.31 3.13 -20.12
CA ALA A 189 14.35 4.50 -19.60
C ALA A 189 15.57 4.74 -18.68
N LEU A 190 15.87 3.78 -17.79
CA LEU A 190 17.06 3.82 -16.94
C LEU A 190 18.33 3.62 -17.77
N GLY A 191 18.33 2.73 -18.76
CA GLY A 191 19.43 2.39 -19.65
C GLY A 191 19.91 3.54 -20.50
N ARG A 192 19.04 4.49 -20.86
CA ARG A 192 19.42 5.74 -21.55
C ARG A 192 20.38 6.60 -20.73
N HIS A 193 20.37 6.43 -19.40
CA HIS A 193 21.20 7.18 -18.47
C HIS A 193 22.35 6.35 -17.89
N ASP A 194 22.20 5.04 -17.88
CA ASP A 194 23.19 4.09 -17.35
C ASP A 194 23.10 2.73 -18.00
N ARG A 195 24.14 2.38 -18.78
CA ARG A 195 24.23 1.08 -19.47
C ARG A 195 24.22 -0.13 -18.52
N SER A 196 24.55 0.06 -17.22
CA SER A 196 24.56 -1.04 -16.27
C SER A 196 23.15 -1.59 -15.99
N SER A 197 22.09 -0.76 -16.12
CA SER A 197 20.71 -1.24 -15.97
C SER A 197 20.30 -2.25 -17.05
N ASN A 198 20.90 -2.18 -18.23
CA ASN A 198 20.68 -3.15 -19.31
C ASN A 198 21.10 -4.56 -18.92
N ALA A 199 22.03 -4.71 -17.97
CA ALA A 199 22.43 -6.01 -17.44
C ALA A 199 21.33 -6.74 -16.66
N LEU A 200 20.26 -6.03 -16.26
CA LEU A 200 19.09 -6.62 -15.60
C LEU A 200 18.05 -7.13 -16.59
N LEU A 201 18.09 -6.69 -17.86
CA LEU A 201 17.07 -7.01 -18.84
C LEU A 201 17.02 -8.52 -19.17
N HIS A 202 18.17 -9.13 -19.43
CA HIS A 202 18.22 -10.57 -19.73
C HIS A 202 17.71 -11.42 -18.55
N PRO A 203 18.19 -11.26 -17.30
CA PRO A 203 17.65 -12.00 -16.16
C PRO A 203 16.15 -11.77 -15.93
N LEU A 204 15.64 -10.56 -16.21
CA LEU A 204 14.22 -10.26 -16.11
C LEU A 204 13.41 -11.03 -17.17
N ILE A 205 13.88 -11.05 -18.42
CA ILE A 205 13.27 -11.82 -19.52
C ILE A 205 13.33 -13.31 -19.19
N ASP A 206 14.47 -13.84 -18.76
CA ASP A 206 14.62 -15.25 -18.41
C ASP A 206 13.65 -15.68 -17.31
N LEU A 207 13.48 -14.84 -16.26
CA LEU A 207 12.51 -15.11 -15.21
C LEU A 207 11.08 -15.03 -15.76
N TYR A 208 10.75 -14.02 -16.57
CA TYR A 208 9.44 -13.90 -17.20
C TYR A 208 9.13 -15.11 -18.07
N GLU A 209 10.03 -15.54 -18.94
CA GLU A 209 9.86 -16.72 -19.79
C GLU A 209 9.57 -17.99 -18.97
N SER A 210 10.17 -18.10 -17.78
CA SER A 210 9.94 -19.24 -16.88
C SER A 210 8.56 -19.23 -16.21
N VAL A 211 7.86 -18.07 -16.19
CA VAL A 211 6.57 -17.91 -15.48
C VAL A 211 5.43 -17.41 -16.37
N LYS A 212 5.66 -17.02 -17.60
CA LYS A 212 4.66 -16.37 -18.47
C LYS A 212 3.37 -17.16 -18.66
N SER A 213 3.45 -18.50 -18.64
CA SER A 213 2.29 -19.40 -18.77
C SER A 213 1.60 -19.68 -17.42
N VAL A 214 2.16 -19.24 -16.31
CA VAL A 214 1.54 -19.44 -14.99
C VAL A 214 0.26 -18.63 -14.90
N ARG A 215 -0.84 -19.33 -14.58
CA ARG A 215 -2.13 -18.68 -14.35
C ARG A 215 -2.18 -18.13 -12.94
N VAL A 216 -2.54 -16.85 -12.83
CA VAL A 216 -2.60 -16.13 -11.57
C VAL A 216 -4.03 -15.64 -11.29
N PRO A 217 -4.46 -15.63 -10.02
CA PRO A 217 -5.76 -15.09 -9.66
C PRO A 217 -5.78 -13.56 -9.84
N LEU A 218 -6.93 -13.06 -10.31
CA LEU A 218 -7.21 -11.64 -10.42
C LEU A 218 -8.20 -11.20 -9.34
N ALA A 219 -7.96 -10.02 -8.79
CA ALA A 219 -8.84 -9.38 -7.84
C ALA A 219 -8.79 -7.85 -7.99
N GLY A 220 -9.70 -7.16 -7.34
CA GLY A 220 -9.49 -5.74 -7.08
C GLY A 220 -8.30 -5.54 -6.16
N LEU A 221 -7.41 -4.62 -6.54
CA LEU A 221 -6.15 -4.38 -5.83
C LEU A 221 -6.24 -3.11 -4.98
N HIS A 222 -5.60 -3.17 -3.82
CA HIS A 222 -5.30 -1.98 -3.01
C HIS A 222 -4.31 -1.04 -3.73
N ASN A 223 -3.39 -1.60 -4.49
CA ASN A 223 -2.41 -0.95 -5.37
C ASN A 223 -1.44 0.05 -4.69
N ASP A 224 -1.49 0.14 -3.38
CA ASP A 224 -0.51 0.83 -2.50
C ASP A 224 -0.43 0.10 -1.13
N TYR A 225 -0.52 -1.25 -1.14
CA TYR A 225 -0.54 -2.06 0.06
C TYR A 225 0.86 -2.23 0.63
N HIS A 226 1.26 -1.35 1.52
CA HIS A 226 2.57 -1.40 2.15
C HIS A 226 2.49 -1.05 3.65
N LEU A 227 3.56 -1.33 4.41
CA LEU A 227 3.60 -1.09 5.88
C LEU A 227 3.34 0.37 6.30
N GLY A 228 3.43 1.31 5.36
CA GLY A 228 3.07 2.72 5.58
C GLY A 228 1.57 2.98 5.57
N ASN A 229 0.80 2.07 4.97
CA ASN A 229 -0.65 2.11 4.85
C ASN A 229 -1.33 1.00 5.66
N VAL A 230 -0.57 0.14 6.34
CA VAL A 230 -1.08 -0.84 7.30
C VAL A 230 -0.89 -0.29 8.71
N PHE A 231 -1.93 -0.38 9.54
CA PHE A 231 -1.91 0.10 10.91
C PHE A 231 -2.37 -0.97 11.92
N VAL A 232 -2.02 -0.72 13.19
CA VAL A 232 -2.45 -1.53 14.34
C VAL A 232 -3.14 -0.61 15.33
N THR A 233 -4.32 -1.00 15.80
CA THR A 233 -5.04 -0.28 16.87
C THR A 233 -4.47 -0.62 18.25
N PRO A 234 -4.81 0.13 19.31
CA PRO A 234 -4.43 -0.21 20.68
C PRO A 234 -4.92 -1.61 21.13
N GLU A 235 -6.05 -2.07 20.59
CA GLU A 235 -6.63 -3.39 20.85
C GLU A 235 -5.96 -4.52 20.04
N GLY A 236 -4.94 -4.19 19.24
CA GLY A 236 -4.19 -5.14 18.43
C GLY A 236 -4.84 -5.53 17.10
N LYS A 237 -5.93 -4.88 16.70
CA LYS A 237 -6.54 -5.10 15.38
C LYS A 237 -5.71 -4.47 14.28
N VAL A 238 -5.67 -5.13 13.12
CA VAL A 238 -4.93 -4.64 11.94
C VAL A 238 -5.90 -4.13 10.89
N GLY A 239 -5.59 -2.97 10.33
CA GLY A 239 -6.35 -2.33 9.25
C GLY A 239 -5.45 -1.69 8.19
N THR A 240 -6.07 -1.15 7.14
CA THR A 240 -5.37 -0.45 6.04
C THR A 240 -5.93 0.93 5.77
N LEU A 241 -5.10 1.77 5.14
CA LEU A 241 -5.36 3.16 4.76
C LEU A 241 -5.18 3.34 3.26
N ASP A 242 -5.78 4.41 2.73
CA ASP A 242 -5.45 5.00 1.44
C ASP A 242 -5.36 3.99 0.28
N PRO A 243 -6.41 3.21 -0.03
CA PRO A 243 -6.41 2.33 -1.18
C PRO A 243 -6.31 3.17 -2.47
N ASN A 244 -5.28 2.90 -3.28
CA ASN A 244 -5.17 3.41 -4.65
C ASN A 244 -5.78 2.38 -5.62
N TRP A 245 -7.08 2.31 -5.63
CA TRP A 245 -7.85 1.20 -6.12
C TRP A 245 -7.70 0.90 -7.61
N THR A 246 -7.48 -0.37 -7.93
CA THR A 246 -7.58 -0.92 -9.28
C THR A 246 -8.62 -2.03 -9.29
N ALA A 247 -9.60 -1.94 -10.19
CA ALA A 247 -10.78 -2.83 -10.20
C ALA A 247 -10.43 -4.30 -10.48
N SER A 248 -9.38 -4.57 -11.23
CA SER A 248 -8.91 -5.92 -11.52
C SER A 248 -7.43 -5.93 -11.84
N GLY A 249 -6.69 -6.80 -11.18
CA GLY A 249 -5.26 -7.00 -11.41
C GLY A 249 -4.75 -8.26 -10.73
N CYS A 250 -3.49 -8.59 -11.00
CA CYS A 250 -2.83 -9.75 -10.42
C CYS A 250 -2.55 -9.51 -8.92
N VAL A 251 -3.02 -10.41 -8.07
CA VAL A 251 -2.86 -10.30 -6.59
C VAL A 251 -1.41 -10.21 -6.14
N TYR A 252 -0.46 -10.68 -6.94
CA TYR A 252 0.98 -10.58 -6.63
C TYR A 252 1.50 -9.14 -6.64
N VAL A 253 0.80 -8.18 -7.25
CA VAL A 253 1.17 -6.75 -7.24
C VAL A 253 1.16 -6.22 -5.80
N ASP A 254 0.06 -6.40 -5.07
CA ASP A 254 -0.05 -5.95 -3.68
C ASP A 254 0.89 -6.71 -2.75
N LEU A 255 1.05 -8.03 -2.96
CA LEU A 255 2.01 -8.84 -2.21
C LEU A 255 3.45 -8.36 -2.42
N ALA A 256 3.84 -8.07 -3.66
CA ALA A 256 5.16 -7.55 -3.98
C ALA A 256 5.39 -6.15 -3.38
N CYS A 257 4.35 -5.31 -3.38
CA CYS A 257 4.41 -3.98 -2.79
C CYS A 257 4.77 -4.05 -1.30
N ILE A 258 4.05 -4.87 -0.52
CA ILE A 258 4.33 -4.97 0.92
C ILE A 258 5.64 -5.72 1.20
N ILE A 259 5.99 -6.77 0.44
CA ILE A 259 7.23 -7.54 0.61
C ILE A 259 8.47 -6.71 0.27
N SER A 260 8.45 -5.94 -0.82
CA SER A 260 9.59 -5.10 -1.21
C SER A 260 9.72 -3.83 -0.37
N TYR A 261 8.65 -3.39 0.30
CA TYR A 261 8.61 -2.13 1.03
C TYR A 261 9.74 -1.93 2.05
N PRO A 262 10.08 -2.88 2.95
CA PRO A 262 11.17 -2.69 3.91
C PRO A 262 12.49 -2.36 3.23
N GLN A 263 12.73 -2.94 2.05
CA GLN A 263 13.97 -2.80 1.29
C GLN A 263 13.99 -1.57 0.38
N THR A 264 12.84 -1.08 -0.07
CA THR A 264 12.74 0.09 -0.96
C THR A 264 12.55 1.42 -0.21
N ARG A 265 12.50 1.40 1.14
CA ARG A 265 12.40 2.62 1.95
C ARG A 265 13.64 3.50 1.78
N ARG A 266 13.41 4.83 1.79
CA ARG A 266 14.48 5.83 1.66
C ARG A 266 15.66 5.58 2.62
N VAL A 267 15.38 5.25 3.90
CA VAL A 267 16.42 4.97 4.89
C VAL A 267 17.26 3.74 4.51
N GLN A 268 16.64 2.73 3.91
CA GLN A 268 17.31 1.51 3.46
C GLN A 268 18.23 1.80 2.27
N VAL A 269 17.73 2.57 1.31
CA VAL A 269 18.52 3.03 0.15
C VAL A 269 19.74 3.85 0.62
N LEU A 270 19.52 4.80 1.54
CA LEU A 270 20.61 5.63 2.08
C LEU A 270 21.65 4.84 2.88
N THR A 271 21.26 3.76 3.52
CA THR A 271 22.15 2.89 4.32
C THR A 271 22.64 1.65 3.58
N GLN A 272 22.39 1.55 2.27
CA GLN A 272 22.79 0.40 1.44
C GLN A 272 22.33 -0.96 2.02
N GLY A 273 21.10 -1.01 2.50
CA GLY A 273 20.54 -2.26 3.00
C GLY A 273 20.72 -2.53 4.50
N LEU A 274 21.46 -1.71 5.23
CA LEU A 274 21.82 -2.01 6.62
C LEU A 274 20.64 -1.96 7.62
N ARG A 275 19.59 -1.19 7.34
CA ARG A 275 18.46 -1.01 8.27
C ARG A 275 17.44 -2.13 8.28
N PHE A 276 17.42 -2.97 7.25
CA PHE A 276 16.62 -4.19 7.21
C PHE A 276 17.53 -5.33 6.75
N PRO A 277 18.16 -6.03 7.69
CA PRO A 277 19.16 -7.04 7.38
C PRO A 277 18.56 -8.23 6.62
N SER A 278 19.36 -8.87 5.77
CA SER A 278 18.93 -10.00 4.94
C SER A 278 18.38 -11.16 5.76
N SER A 279 18.85 -11.34 7.00
CA SER A 279 18.35 -12.35 7.94
C SER A 279 16.87 -12.18 8.34
N LEU A 280 16.32 -10.99 8.20
CA LEU A 280 14.90 -10.72 8.46
C LEU A 280 14.00 -10.94 7.24
N ARG A 281 14.56 -11.05 6.04
CA ARG A 281 13.76 -11.13 4.84
C ARG A 281 12.87 -12.38 4.83
N GLU A 282 13.47 -13.55 5.00
CA GLU A 282 12.74 -14.82 4.98
C GLU A 282 11.69 -14.91 6.10
N PRO A 283 11.99 -14.60 7.39
CA PRO A 283 10.95 -14.52 8.42
C PRO A 283 9.83 -13.54 8.09
N TYR A 284 10.15 -12.37 7.51
CA TYR A 284 9.18 -11.35 7.11
C TYR A 284 8.24 -11.86 6.01
N GLU A 285 8.80 -12.42 4.94
CA GLU A 285 8.03 -13.00 3.84
C GLU A 285 7.15 -14.15 4.35
N THR A 286 7.72 -15.05 5.14
CA THR A 286 7.01 -16.20 5.72
C THR A 286 5.82 -15.78 6.58
N ALA A 287 5.99 -14.80 7.48
CA ALA A 287 4.91 -14.33 8.34
C ALA A 287 3.76 -13.72 7.52
N LEU A 288 4.08 -12.86 6.55
CA LEU A 288 3.08 -12.24 5.68
C LEU A 288 2.33 -13.29 4.84
N LEU A 289 3.09 -14.18 4.20
CA LEU A 289 2.54 -15.20 3.30
C LEU A 289 1.71 -16.24 4.06
N ARG A 290 2.06 -16.59 5.29
CA ARG A 290 1.26 -17.44 6.18
C ARG A 290 -0.12 -16.84 6.45
N GLY A 291 -0.19 -15.51 6.64
CA GLY A 291 -1.48 -14.83 6.78
C GLY A 291 -2.28 -14.77 5.49
N TYR A 292 -1.62 -14.62 4.36
CA TYR A 292 -2.28 -14.47 3.07
C TYR A 292 -2.71 -15.80 2.47
N PHE A 293 -1.80 -16.78 2.40
CA PHE A 293 -2.09 -18.08 1.80
C PHE A 293 -2.62 -19.06 2.84
N THR A 294 -3.87 -19.44 2.70
CA THR A 294 -4.51 -20.54 3.46
C THR A 294 -5.10 -21.51 2.45
N GLY A 295 -4.25 -22.09 1.58
CA GLY A 295 -4.71 -23.12 0.70
C GLY A 295 -4.64 -22.93 -0.80
N ALA A 296 -4.19 -21.84 -1.28
CA ALA A 296 -4.03 -21.64 -2.72
C ALA A 296 -2.63 -22.05 -3.21
N GLN A 297 -2.53 -22.46 -4.45
CA GLN A 297 -1.21 -22.61 -5.10
C GLN A 297 -0.49 -21.27 -5.11
N PHE A 298 0.74 -21.28 -4.60
CA PHE A 298 1.61 -20.13 -4.54
C PHE A 298 2.84 -20.33 -5.43
N SER A 299 3.22 -19.28 -6.14
CA SER A 299 4.39 -19.32 -7.02
C SER A 299 5.43 -18.29 -6.59
N TYR A 300 6.50 -18.74 -5.93
CA TYR A 300 7.64 -17.89 -5.60
C TYR A 300 8.29 -17.24 -6.84
N PRO A 301 8.46 -17.91 -7.98
CA PRO A 301 8.99 -17.26 -9.17
C PRO A 301 8.14 -16.06 -9.61
N VAL A 302 6.80 -16.20 -9.59
CA VAL A 302 5.88 -15.09 -9.90
C VAL A 302 6.02 -13.98 -8.87
N LEU A 303 6.05 -14.28 -7.58
CA LEU A 303 6.22 -13.28 -6.53
C LEU A 303 7.52 -12.48 -6.72
N TYR A 304 8.64 -13.18 -6.95
CA TYR A 304 9.92 -12.50 -7.10
C TYR A 304 10.03 -11.71 -8.41
N PHE A 305 9.33 -12.12 -9.47
CA PHE A 305 9.16 -11.30 -10.66
C PHE A 305 8.50 -9.96 -10.30
N TYR A 306 7.37 -9.99 -9.59
CA TYR A 306 6.67 -8.77 -9.16
C TYR A 306 7.46 -7.96 -8.12
N CYS A 307 8.23 -8.59 -7.23
CA CYS A 307 9.13 -7.87 -6.32
C CYS A 307 10.25 -7.14 -7.07
N ALA A 308 10.80 -7.75 -8.13
CA ALA A 308 11.80 -7.11 -8.99
C ALA A 308 11.20 -5.91 -9.73
N THR A 309 9.97 -6.04 -10.27
CA THR A 309 9.27 -4.94 -10.96
C THR A 309 8.91 -3.81 -10.01
N ALA A 310 8.40 -4.09 -8.80
CA ALA A 310 8.12 -3.09 -7.78
C ALA A 310 9.38 -2.32 -7.34
N ALA A 311 10.52 -3.02 -7.21
CA ALA A 311 11.79 -2.37 -6.91
C ALA A 311 12.28 -1.49 -8.08
N LEU A 312 12.06 -1.91 -9.33
CA LEU A 312 12.40 -1.17 -10.53
C LEU A 312 11.58 0.13 -10.66
N GLU A 313 10.28 0.06 -10.46
CA GLU A 313 9.38 1.23 -10.45
C GLU A 313 9.80 2.23 -9.35
N LYS A 314 10.16 1.70 -8.17
CA LYS A 314 10.64 2.55 -7.08
C LYS A 314 11.97 3.21 -7.39
N TRP A 315 12.86 2.52 -8.08
CA TRP A 315 14.12 3.09 -8.55
C TRP A 315 13.85 4.23 -9.54
N LEU A 316 13.02 4.00 -10.55
CA LEU A 316 12.65 5.02 -11.54
C LEU A 316 12.05 6.26 -10.86
N TYR A 317 11.11 6.08 -9.95
CA TYR A 317 10.52 7.16 -9.17
C TYR A 317 11.57 7.99 -8.39
N ILE A 318 12.56 7.34 -7.79
CA ILE A 318 13.62 8.04 -7.04
C ILE A 318 14.57 8.77 -8.00
N GLU A 319 14.92 8.18 -9.15
CA GLU A 319 15.74 8.86 -10.17
C GLU A 319 15.04 10.14 -10.69
N ASP A 320 13.73 10.10 -10.90
CA ASP A 320 12.95 11.27 -11.29
C ASP A 320 12.99 12.37 -10.23
N LEU A 321 12.84 12.02 -8.96
CA LEU A 321 13.00 12.99 -7.86
C LEU A 321 14.42 13.58 -7.78
N LEU A 322 15.44 12.79 -8.06
CA LEU A 322 16.83 13.25 -8.04
C LEU A 322 17.14 14.22 -9.17
N ARG A 323 16.44 14.15 -10.30
CA ARG A 323 16.58 15.09 -11.42
C ARG A 323 16.14 16.52 -11.07
N GLU A 324 15.24 16.66 -10.08
CA GLU A 324 14.81 17.96 -9.57
C GLU A 324 15.89 18.65 -8.70
N LEU A 325 16.94 17.92 -8.29
CA LEU A 325 18.01 18.44 -7.45
C LEU A 325 19.11 19.15 -8.27
N PRO A 326 19.89 20.08 -7.66
CA PRO A 326 21.06 20.69 -8.31
C PRO A 326 22.06 19.64 -8.79
N ARG A 327 22.63 19.84 -9.99
CA ARG A 327 23.47 18.85 -10.72
C ARG A 327 24.61 18.22 -9.90
N ALA A 328 25.30 18.99 -9.06
CA ALA A 328 26.46 18.49 -8.32
C ALA A 328 26.09 17.43 -7.24
N GLY A 329 24.91 17.58 -6.60
CA GLY A 329 24.42 16.61 -5.61
C GLY A 329 23.69 15.43 -6.22
N SER A 330 23.01 15.65 -7.36
CA SER A 330 22.19 14.63 -8.01
C SER A 330 23.02 13.46 -8.57
N TRP A 331 24.20 13.72 -9.14
CA TRP A 331 25.05 12.67 -9.72
C TRP A 331 25.54 11.63 -8.69
N ALA A 332 26.07 12.10 -7.56
CA ALA A 332 26.53 11.18 -6.51
C ALA A 332 25.38 10.40 -5.87
N ALA A 333 24.24 11.09 -5.64
CA ALA A 333 23.05 10.46 -5.10
C ALA A 333 22.46 9.41 -6.07
N SER A 334 22.39 9.72 -7.36
CA SER A 334 21.93 8.80 -8.40
C SER A 334 22.82 7.54 -8.46
N ARG A 335 24.16 7.70 -8.46
CA ARG A 335 25.09 6.56 -8.44
C ARG A 335 24.90 5.66 -7.22
N TRP A 336 24.65 6.26 -6.04
CA TRP A 336 24.38 5.54 -4.80
C TRP A 336 23.08 4.76 -4.86
N VAL A 337 22.01 5.40 -5.36
CA VAL A 337 20.68 4.80 -5.55
C VAL A 337 20.75 3.64 -6.53
N ARG A 338 21.42 3.83 -7.66
CA ARG A 338 21.60 2.81 -8.71
C ARG A 338 22.31 1.57 -8.18
N HIS A 339 23.43 1.75 -7.48
CA HIS A 339 24.17 0.62 -6.91
C HIS A 339 23.27 -0.23 -6.01
N TYR A 340 22.49 0.42 -5.18
CA TYR A 340 21.55 -0.26 -4.28
C TYR A 340 20.46 -1.03 -5.03
N PHE A 341 19.71 -0.35 -5.91
CA PHE A 341 18.59 -0.98 -6.61
C PHE A 341 19.04 -2.04 -7.60
N HIS A 342 20.14 -1.83 -8.28
CA HIS A 342 20.73 -2.86 -9.16
C HIS A 342 20.99 -4.16 -8.37
N GLY A 343 21.62 -4.07 -7.20
CA GLY A 343 21.87 -5.22 -6.32
C GLY A 343 20.56 -5.86 -5.84
N LEU A 344 19.57 -5.05 -5.41
CA LEU A 344 18.30 -5.54 -4.91
C LEU A 344 17.48 -6.26 -6.00
N ILE A 345 17.35 -5.66 -7.17
CA ILE A 345 16.60 -6.25 -8.30
C ILE A 345 17.27 -7.54 -8.75
N ARG A 346 18.58 -7.53 -8.93
CA ARG A 346 19.35 -8.72 -9.28
C ARG A 346 19.10 -9.87 -8.28
N GLN A 347 19.06 -9.55 -6.99
CA GLN A 347 18.77 -10.54 -5.96
C GLN A 347 17.38 -11.16 -6.10
N TYR A 348 16.34 -10.36 -6.37
CA TYR A 348 15.00 -10.90 -6.63
C TYR A 348 14.96 -11.79 -7.88
N LEU A 349 15.61 -11.35 -8.96
CA LEU A 349 15.69 -12.15 -10.20
C LEU A 349 16.40 -13.48 -9.97
N GLU A 350 17.53 -13.49 -9.27
CA GLU A 350 18.25 -14.71 -8.92
C GLU A 350 17.43 -15.65 -8.02
N GLN A 351 16.69 -15.11 -7.05
CA GLN A 351 15.80 -15.90 -6.20
C GLN A 351 14.64 -16.49 -7.01
N GLY A 352 14.05 -15.71 -7.92
CA GLY A 352 12.98 -16.18 -8.80
C GLY A 352 13.43 -17.29 -9.73
N LEU A 353 14.60 -17.14 -10.37
CA LEU A 353 15.18 -18.16 -11.25
C LEU A 353 15.54 -19.43 -10.47
N LYS A 354 16.13 -19.33 -9.29
CA LYS A 354 16.40 -20.49 -8.41
C LYS A 354 15.11 -21.21 -8.00
N ALA A 355 14.07 -20.47 -7.63
CA ALA A 355 12.78 -21.02 -7.25
C ALA A 355 12.10 -21.71 -8.46
N SER A 356 12.22 -21.13 -9.67
CA SER A 356 11.72 -21.74 -10.91
C SER A 356 12.44 -23.07 -11.20
N ALA A 357 13.76 -23.09 -11.10
CA ALA A 357 14.56 -24.30 -11.33
C ALA A 357 14.30 -25.41 -10.28
N SER A 358 13.98 -25.04 -9.06
CA SER A 358 13.74 -25.99 -7.96
C SER A 358 12.31 -26.49 -7.92
N ASN A 359 11.41 -25.98 -8.79
CA ASN A 359 9.96 -26.25 -8.77
C ASN A 359 9.37 -26.19 -7.35
N ARG A 360 9.88 -25.22 -6.53
CA ARG A 360 9.40 -24.98 -5.17
C ARG A 360 8.01 -24.35 -5.22
N GLN A 361 7.02 -25.18 -5.47
CA GLN A 361 5.67 -24.93 -4.97
C GLN A 361 5.74 -25.12 -3.46
N LEU A 362 5.14 -24.20 -2.69
CA LEU A 362 4.80 -24.48 -1.31
C LEU A 362 3.80 -25.64 -1.35
N ASP A 363 4.31 -26.85 -1.23
CA ASP A 363 3.51 -28.07 -1.14
C ASP A 363 3.04 -28.23 0.31
N ASP A 364 2.32 -27.21 0.78
CA ASP A 364 1.57 -27.31 2.04
C ASP A 364 0.27 -28.06 1.76
N ARG A 365 0.39 -29.37 1.57
CA ARG A 365 -0.74 -30.27 1.34
C ARG A 365 -1.68 -30.40 2.54
N GLU A 366 -1.36 -29.81 3.70
CA GLU A 366 -2.13 -30.05 4.91
C GLU A 366 -3.04 -28.88 5.37
N HIS A 367 -2.93 -27.68 4.79
CA HIS A 367 -3.67 -26.52 5.34
C HIS A 367 -4.32 -25.59 4.31
N LEU A 368 -4.66 -26.11 3.15
CA LEU A 368 -4.98 -25.23 2.04
C LEU A 368 -6.41 -25.44 1.50
N ALA A 369 -7.38 -24.64 1.93
CA ALA A 369 -8.70 -24.54 1.28
C ALA A 369 -8.69 -23.53 0.10
N PRO A 370 -9.34 -23.81 -1.04
CA PRO A 370 -9.40 -22.86 -2.15
C PRO A 370 -10.07 -21.55 -1.72
N LEU A 371 -9.70 -20.43 -2.37
CA LEU A 371 -10.48 -19.21 -2.32
C LEU A 371 -11.89 -19.54 -2.85
N SER A 372 -12.78 -19.98 -1.96
CA SER A 372 -14.17 -20.22 -2.33
C SER A 372 -14.90 -18.89 -2.32
N CYS A 373 -15.38 -18.47 -3.49
CA CYS A 373 -16.47 -17.51 -3.58
C CYS A 373 -17.67 -18.09 -2.83
N SER A 374 -17.98 -17.60 -1.66
CA SER A 374 -19.25 -17.77 -0.96
C SER A 374 -20.02 -16.48 -1.04
#